data_8cba4652d1f6fd8c001f738f8748bbcc
#
_entry.id   8cba4652d1f6fd8c001f738f8748bbcc
#
_cell.length_a   1.000
_cell.length_b   1.000
_cell.length_c   1.000
_cell.angle_alpha   90.00
_cell.angle_beta   90.00
_cell.angle_gamma   90.00
#
_symmetry.space_group_name_H-M   'P 1'
#
loop_
_entity.id
_entity.type
_entity.pdbx_description
1 polymer ?
#
loop_
_entity_poly.entity_id
_entity_poly.type
_entity_poly.pdbx_seq_one_letter_code
_entity_poly.pdbx_strand_id
1 'polypeptide(L)'
;MGLFSKKTGPVFMKEDSDAEKFIADMTALSEKASGRLKKEIDEQIRYAKAGLVGENNIIFELKNSGMDMIVLHDIYLESDGNGAQIDFLVITKKREYVIECKNLIGNITVNNDGSFVREYEYYGRKTREGIYSPITQNERHRVVIKGIREKEKGFIAKLFFNKYFDSNYVPIVVLANPKTILNARYAPKDIKSKIIRADQLVKFIKDMDAKSDNENSSVSEMESLAQFFLDKNISDRSDYVRKYREMLQSVESADQGEEPQSANESDISQEAAAKAPESVGDQNNETSEKLDKVDVAGSEFEPIPQEKTCPRCGNALVLRTATKGERAGKQFYGCSSFPKCRYIENID
;
A
#
# COMPACT_ATOMS: atom_id res chain seq x y z
N MET A 1 -38.26 -30.57 20.39
CA MET A 1 -37.84 -30.67 18.97
C MET A 1 -37.89 -29.30 18.36
N GLY A 2 -36.77 -28.60 18.35
CA GLY A 2 -36.61 -27.27 17.75
C GLY A 2 -35.72 -27.39 16.53
N LEU A 3 -36.35 -27.52 15.36
CA LEU A 3 -35.70 -27.44 14.07
C LEU A 3 -35.36 -25.94 13.77
N PHE A 4 -34.37 -25.38 14.43
CA PHE A 4 -33.71 -24.20 13.90
C PHE A 4 -32.35 -24.65 13.34
N SER A 5 -32.37 -25.09 12.08
CA SER A 5 -31.18 -25.11 11.24
C SER A 5 -30.64 -23.67 11.24
N LYS A 6 -29.60 -23.39 12.04
CA LYS A 6 -28.84 -22.15 11.94
C LYS A 6 -28.37 -22.05 10.49
N LYS A 7 -28.77 -20.99 9.80
CA LYS A 7 -28.32 -20.66 8.46
C LYS A 7 -26.80 -20.72 8.47
N THR A 8 -26.23 -21.74 7.83
CA THR A 8 -24.79 -21.87 7.62
C THR A 8 -24.38 -20.92 6.51
N GLY A 9 -23.33 -20.15 6.71
CA GLY A 9 -22.84 -19.22 5.70
C GLY A 9 -21.92 -18.14 6.29
N PRO A 10 -21.26 -17.34 5.46
CA PRO A 10 -20.37 -16.29 5.89
C PRO A 10 -21.12 -15.14 6.59
N VAL A 11 -20.55 -14.65 7.68
CA VAL A 11 -21.04 -13.49 8.44
C VAL A 11 -19.99 -12.38 8.33
N PHE A 12 -20.37 -11.25 7.74
CA PHE A 12 -19.54 -10.06 7.71
C PHE A 12 -19.84 -9.22 8.97
N MET A 13 -18.95 -9.25 9.97
CA MET A 13 -19.09 -8.41 11.17
C MET A 13 -18.60 -6.98 10.89
N LYS A 14 -17.74 -6.78 9.89
CA LYS A 14 -17.40 -5.49 9.29
C LYS A 14 -17.29 -5.67 7.79
N GLU A 15 -18.07 -4.89 7.03
CA GLU A 15 -18.08 -4.93 5.56
C GLU A 15 -17.73 -3.57 4.93
N ASP A 16 -17.98 -2.48 5.64
CA ASP A 16 -17.66 -1.13 5.21
C ASP A 16 -16.15 -0.91 5.07
N SER A 17 -15.78 -0.01 4.15
CA SER A 17 -14.38 0.38 3.93
C SER A 17 -14.21 1.89 4.06
N ASP A 18 -13.10 2.30 4.66
CA ASP A 18 -12.67 3.71 4.71
C ASP A 18 -12.36 4.27 3.31
N ALA A 19 -12.15 3.40 2.32
CA ALA A 19 -11.91 3.80 0.93
C ALA A 19 -13.09 4.55 0.31
N GLU A 20 -14.33 4.20 0.66
CA GLU A 20 -15.52 4.90 0.15
C GLU A 20 -15.57 6.35 0.65
N LYS A 21 -15.31 6.55 1.95
CA LYS A 21 -15.23 7.89 2.56
C LYS A 21 -14.08 8.69 1.97
N PHE A 22 -12.90 8.06 1.84
CA PHE A 22 -11.74 8.69 1.21
C PHE A 22 -12.06 9.16 -0.22
N ILE A 23 -12.69 8.32 -1.06
CA ILE A 23 -13.09 8.66 -2.42
C ILE A 23 -14.06 9.85 -2.42
N ALA A 24 -15.05 9.88 -1.52
CA ALA A 24 -15.99 10.97 -1.41
C ALA A 24 -15.31 12.29 -1.01
N ASP A 25 -14.48 12.26 0.03
CA ASP A 25 -13.73 13.44 0.52
C ASP A 25 -12.77 13.98 -0.54
N MET A 26 -12.01 13.09 -1.20
CA MET A 26 -11.08 13.46 -2.28
C MET A 26 -11.81 14.01 -3.52
N THR A 27 -13.00 13.48 -3.83
CA THR A 27 -13.82 14.00 -4.93
C THR A 27 -14.25 15.43 -4.66
N ALA A 28 -14.70 15.72 -3.44
CA ALA A 28 -15.06 17.09 -3.04
C ALA A 28 -13.86 18.06 -3.08
N LEU A 29 -12.64 17.59 -2.80
CA LEU A 29 -11.41 18.38 -2.96
C LEU A 29 -11.04 18.57 -4.43
N SER A 30 -11.19 17.54 -5.27
CA SER A 30 -10.90 17.62 -6.71
C SER A 30 -11.76 18.67 -7.42
N GLU A 31 -13.02 18.86 -6.99
CA GLU A 31 -13.92 19.88 -7.54
C GLU A 31 -13.41 21.31 -7.29
N LYS A 32 -12.68 21.53 -6.20
CA LYS A 32 -12.11 22.83 -5.82
C LYS A 32 -10.68 23.03 -6.32
N ALA A 33 -9.98 21.95 -6.61
CA ALA A 33 -8.58 21.96 -7.01
C ALA A 33 -8.42 22.26 -8.50
N SER A 34 -7.27 22.81 -8.89
CA SER A 34 -6.89 23.08 -10.27
C SER A 34 -5.46 22.60 -10.58
N GLY A 35 -5.07 22.62 -11.86
CA GLY A 35 -3.71 22.39 -12.29
C GLY A 35 -3.12 21.04 -11.86
N ARG A 36 -1.94 21.08 -11.23
CA ARG A 36 -1.20 19.89 -10.80
C ARG A 36 -1.88 19.18 -9.62
N LEU A 37 -2.36 19.94 -8.64
CA LEU A 37 -3.01 19.39 -7.45
C LEU A 37 -4.24 18.57 -7.81
N LYS A 38 -5.09 19.10 -8.74
CA LYS A 38 -6.25 18.37 -9.23
C LYS A 38 -5.86 17.01 -9.84
N LYS A 39 -4.82 16.98 -10.68
CA LYS A 39 -4.35 15.75 -11.32
C LYS A 39 -3.91 14.71 -10.28
N GLU A 40 -3.19 15.16 -9.24
CA GLU A 40 -2.72 14.29 -8.15
C GLU A 40 -3.90 13.72 -7.36
N ILE A 41 -4.88 14.56 -7.01
CA ILE A 41 -6.11 14.14 -6.32
C ILE A 41 -6.90 13.14 -7.18
N ASP A 42 -7.12 13.43 -8.46
CA ASP A 42 -7.86 12.56 -9.39
C ASP A 42 -7.15 11.21 -9.56
N GLU A 43 -5.82 11.18 -9.49
CA GLU A 43 -5.04 9.96 -9.54
C GLU A 43 -5.24 9.10 -8.27
N GLN A 44 -5.23 9.71 -7.09
CA GLN A 44 -5.50 9.00 -5.83
C GLN A 44 -6.93 8.43 -5.80
N ILE A 45 -7.92 9.20 -6.28
CA ILE A 45 -9.30 8.71 -6.43
C ILE A 45 -9.34 7.48 -7.33
N ARG A 46 -8.63 7.51 -8.45
CA ARG A 46 -8.57 6.39 -9.40
C ARG A 46 -7.97 5.13 -8.76
N TYR A 47 -6.90 5.30 -7.97
CA TYR A 47 -6.27 4.17 -7.27
C TYR A 47 -7.18 3.58 -6.20
N ALA A 48 -7.81 4.42 -5.37
CA ALA A 48 -8.75 3.97 -4.37
C ALA A 48 -9.95 3.24 -4.98
N LYS A 49 -10.53 3.77 -6.07
CA LYS A 49 -11.61 3.08 -6.82
C LYS A 49 -11.16 1.74 -7.38
N ALA A 50 -9.93 1.65 -7.88
CA ALA A 50 -9.40 0.37 -8.37
C ALA A 50 -9.20 -0.64 -7.23
N GLY A 51 -8.71 -0.20 -6.06
CA GLY A 51 -8.63 -1.02 -4.84
C GLY A 51 -9.98 -1.60 -4.47
N LEU A 52 -10.99 -0.73 -4.32
CA LEU A 52 -12.35 -1.11 -3.94
C LEU A 52 -12.97 -2.13 -4.91
N VAL A 53 -12.72 -2.02 -6.22
CA VAL A 53 -13.18 -3.03 -7.19
C VAL A 53 -12.55 -4.40 -6.90
N GLY A 54 -11.28 -4.45 -6.53
CA GLY A 54 -10.60 -5.70 -6.17
C GLY A 54 -11.17 -6.31 -4.89
N GLU A 55 -11.38 -5.50 -3.87
CA GLU A 55 -11.98 -5.92 -2.60
C GLU A 55 -13.41 -6.45 -2.81
N ASN A 56 -14.22 -5.78 -3.63
CA ASN A 56 -15.57 -6.24 -3.97
C ASN A 56 -15.57 -7.60 -4.67
N ASN A 57 -14.55 -7.92 -5.49
CA ASN A 57 -14.43 -9.25 -6.08
C ASN A 57 -14.16 -10.31 -4.99
N ILE A 58 -13.35 -10.02 -3.99
CA ILE A 58 -13.11 -10.92 -2.85
C ILE A 58 -14.38 -11.06 -1.99
N ILE A 59 -15.08 -9.96 -1.70
CA ILE A 59 -16.35 -9.97 -0.97
C ILE A 59 -17.36 -10.87 -1.67
N PHE A 60 -17.46 -10.76 -3.00
CA PHE A 60 -18.34 -11.62 -3.79
C PHE A 60 -18.01 -13.12 -3.62
N GLU A 61 -16.73 -13.49 -3.73
CA GLU A 61 -16.31 -14.88 -3.56
C GLU A 61 -16.59 -15.40 -2.15
N LEU A 62 -16.29 -14.60 -1.12
CA LEU A 62 -16.53 -14.98 0.27
C LEU A 62 -18.03 -15.11 0.57
N LYS A 63 -18.87 -14.16 0.12
CA LYS A 63 -20.33 -14.22 0.30
C LYS A 63 -20.97 -15.47 -0.34
N ASN A 64 -20.42 -15.92 -1.46
CA ASN A 64 -20.91 -17.09 -2.18
C ASN A 64 -20.22 -18.41 -1.79
N SER A 65 -19.36 -18.41 -0.75
CA SER A 65 -18.57 -19.57 -0.34
C SER A 65 -19.39 -20.75 0.19
N GLY A 66 -20.56 -20.47 0.80
CA GLY A 66 -21.36 -21.45 1.54
C GLY A 66 -20.62 -22.02 2.77
N MET A 67 -19.58 -21.34 3.28
CA MET A 67 -18.81 -21.77 4.45
C MET A 67 -19.21 -20.98 5.69
N ASP A 68 -19.19 -21.65 6.84
CA ASP A 68 -19.27 -20.97 8.13
C ASP A 68 -17.94 -20.23 8.36
N MET A 69 -17.98 -18.92 8.26
CA MET A 69 -16.84 -18.04 8.54
C MET A 69 -17.30 -16.67 9.02
N ILE A 70 -16.44 -15.98 9.72
CA ILE A 70 -16.61 -14.56 10.04
C ILE A 70 -15.59 -13.76 9.27
N VAL A 71 -16.03 -12.66 8.67
CA VAL A 71 -15.20 -11.78 7.84
C VAL A 71 -15.17 -10.39 8.44
N LEU A 72 -13.95 -9.87 8.62
CA LEU A 72 -13.67 -8.47 8.92
C LEU A 72 -12.98 -7.90 7.69
N HIS A 73 -13.57 -6.88 7.10
CA HIS A 73 -13.04 -6.16 5.93
C HIS A 73 -12.50 -4.81 6.37
N ASP A 74 -11.34 -4.43 5.84
CA ASP A 74 -10.70 -3.13 6.02
C ASP A 74 -10.58 -2.73 7.50
N ILE A 75 -9.79 -3.48 8.26
CA ILE A 75 -9.47 -3.17 9.66
C ILE A 75 -8.06 -2.61 9.78
N TYR A 76 -7.90 -1.57 10.59
CA TYR A 76 -6.59 -1.00 10.91
C TYR A 76 -6.21 -1.28 12.37
N LEU A 77 -5.07 -1.90 12.54
CA LEU A 77 -4.56 -2.36 13.84
C LEU A 77 -3.19 -1.77 14.12
N GLU A 78 -2.89 -1.51 15.40
CA GLU A 78 -1.58 -1.02 15.82
C GLU A 78 -1.00 -1.85 16.96
N SER A 79 0.29 -2.14 16.90
CA SER A 79 1.06 -2.76 17.98
C SER A 79 2.49 -2.24 17.99
N ASP A 80 2.95 -1.79 19.16
CA ASP A 80 4.34 -1.36 19.39
C ASP A 80 4.84 -0.31 18.39
N GLY A 81 3.96 0.67 18.06
CA GLY A 81 4.25 1.74 17.13
C GLY A 81 4.21 1.33 15.65
N ASN A 82 3.81 0.09 15.35
CA ASN A 82 3.61 -0.37 13.97
C ASN A 82 2.12 -0.46 13.67
N GLY A 83 1.68 0.15 12.57
CA GLY A 83 0.32 0.06 12.05
C GLY A 83 0.22 -0.94 10.90
N ALA A 84 -0.95 -1.56 10.76
CA ALA A 84 -1.27 -2.43 9.64
C ALA A 84 -2.72 -2.28 9.22
N GLN A 85 -2.95 -1.96 7.95
CA GLN A 85 -4.26 -2.07 7.32
C GLN A 85 -4.39 -3.47 6.75
N ILE A 86 -5.38 -4.19 7.20
CA ILE A 86 -5.65 -5.56 6.79
C ILE A 86 -6.90 -5.54 5.93
N ASP A 87 -6.73 -5.87 4.64
CA ASP A 87 -7.84 -5.85 3.69
C ASP A 87 -8.94 -6.81 4.14
N PHE A 88 -8.58 -8.07 4.48
CA PHE A 88 -9.54 -9.02 5.07
C PHE A 88 -8.89 -9.89 6.13
N LEU A 89 -9.60 -10.04 7.25
CA LEU A 89 -9.36 -11.11 8.22
C LEU A 89 -10.56 -12.06 8.19
N VAL A 90 -10.31 -13.29 7.70
CA VAL A 90 -11.34 -14.33 7.60
C VAL A 90 -11.09 -15.39 8.68
N ILE A 91 -12.06 -15.56 9.57
CA ILE A 91 -12.01 -16.49 10.70
C ILE A 91 -12.90 -17.68 10.36
N THR A 92 -12.32 -18.86 10.25
CA THR A 92 -13.02 -20.12 10.07
C THR A 92 -13.00 -20.94 11.36
N LYS A 93 -13.66 -22.10 11.37
CA LYS A 93 -13.61 -23.03 12.51
C LYS A 93 -12.20 -23.57 12.77
N LYS A 94 -11.32 -23.49 11.80
CA LYS A 94 -9.97 -24.10 11.84
C LYS A 94 -8.82 -23.11 11.91
N ARG A 95 -8.98 -21.95 11.27
CA ARG A 95 -7.86 -21.01 11.03
C ARG A 95 -8.35 -19.59 10.83
N GLU A 96 -7.42 -18.65 10.93
CA GLU A 96 -7.56 -17.25 10.58
C GLU A 96 -6.74 -16.98 9.29
N TYR A 97 -7.38 -16.41 8.28
CA TYR A 97 -6.72 -16.05 7.03
C TYR A 97 -6.53 -14.54 6.96
N VAL A 98 -5.28 -14.11 6.87
CA VAL A 98 -4.90 -12.70 6.67
C VAL A 98 -4.73 -12.49 5.18
N ILE A 99 -5.68 -11.81 4.55
CA ILE A 99 -5.75 -11.68 3.09
C ILE A 99 -5.31 -10.28 2.70
N GLU A 100 -4.34 -10.22 1.80
CA GLU A 100 -3.89 -9.02 1.09
C GLU A 100 -4.49 -9.03 -0.31
N CYS A 101 -5.25 -8.00 -0.66
CA CYS A 101 -5.91 -7.83 -1.95
C CYS A 101 -5.01 -7.04 -2.91
N LYS A 102 -4.77 -7.56 -4.11
CA LYS A 102 -4.06 -6.83 -5.16
C LYS A 102 -4.86 -6.81 -6.46
N ASN A 103 -5.46 -5.67 -6.77
CA ASN A 103 -6.17 -5.44 -8.03
C ASN A 103 -5.26 -4.83 -9.09
N LEU A 104 -4.21 -5.58 -9.48
CA LEU A 104 -3.20 -5.13 -10.42
C LEU A 104 -3.64 -5.39 -11.87
N ILE A 105 -3.45 -4.43 -12.76
CA ILE A 105 -3.62 -4.62 -14.20
C ILE A 105 -2.30 -5.12 -14.80
N GLY A 106 -2.38 -6.11 -15.72
CA GLY A 106 -1.22 -6.64 -16.43
C GLY A 106 -0.75 -7.99 -15.91
N ASN A 107 0.47 -8.36 -16.29
CA ASN A 107 1.06 -9.64 -15.95
C ASN A 107 2.00 -9.48 -14.75
N ILE A 108 1.87 -10.37 -13.79
CA ILE A 108 2.75 -10.42 -12.61
C ILE A 108 3.67 -11.61 -12.75
N THR A 109 4.97 -11.36 -12.71
CA THR A 109 6.00 -12.41 -12.66
C THR A 109 6.65 -12.39 -11.27
N VAL A 110 6.72 -13.57 -10.64
CA VAL A 110 7.50 -13.77 -9.42
C VAL A 110 8.77 -14.52 -9.80
N ASN A 111 9.91 -13.88 -9.56
CA ASN A 111 11.22 -14.42 -9.90
C ASN A 111 11.67 -15.49 -8.89
N ASN A 112 12.80 -16.14 -9.18
CA ASN A 112 13.40 -17.18 -8.33
C ASN A 112 13.97 -16.66 -6.99
N ASP A 113 14.25 -15.36 -6.92
CA ASP A 113 14.65 -14.64 -5.70
C ASP A 113 13.46 -14.12 -4.87
N GLY A 114 12.22 -14.37 -5.34
CA GLY A 114 11.00 -13.91 -4.70
C GLY A 114 10.61 -12.47 -5.03
N SER A 115 11.35 -11.77 -5.89
CA SER A 115 10.99 -10.44 -6.35
C SER A 115 9.79 -10.46 -7.30
N PHE A 116 8.99 -9.39 -7.25
CA PHE A 116 7.79 -9.24 -8.06
C PHE A 116 8.02 -8.23 -9.17
N VAL A 117 7.65 -8.60 -10.39
CA VAL A 117 7.70 -7.74 -11.57
C VAL A 117 6.33 -7.67 -12.20
N ARG A 118 5.87 -6.46 -12.49
CA ARG A 118 4.62 -6.19 -13.20
C ARG A 118 4.93 -5.75 -14.62
N GLU A 119 4.17 -6.29 -15.58
CA GLU A 119 4.22 -5.90 -16.99
C GLU A 119 2.81 -5.54 -17.45
N TYR A 120 2.63 -4.32 -17.96
CA TYR A 120 1.33 -3.84 -18.43
C TYR A 120 1.51 -2.88 -19.61
N GLU A 121 0.44 -2.69 -20.37
CA GLU A 121 0.38 -1.72 -21.46
C GLU A 121 -0.54 -0.57 -21.05
N TYR A 122 -0.04 0.65 -21.20
CA TYR A 122 -0.77 1.87 -20.91
C TYR A 122 -0.57 2.86 -22.05
N TYR A 123 -1.68 3.27 -22.70
CA TYR A 123 -1.66 4.11 -23.88
C TYR A 123 -0.68 3.65 -24.98
N GLY A 124 -0.69 2.35 -25.30
CA GLY A 124 0.19 1.75 -26.30
C GLY A 124 1.67 1.63 -25.89
N ARG A 125 2.02 1.98 -24.66
CA ARG A 125 3.37 1.82 -24.11
C ARG A 125 3.41 0.62 -23.18
N LYS A 126 4.34 -0.29 -23.45
CA LYS A 126 4.63 -1.42 -22.55
C LYS A 126 5.54 -0.93 -21.42
N THR A 127 5.09 -1.12 -20.21
CA THR A 127 5.82 -0.80 -18.98
C THR A 127 6.15 -2.09 -18.26
N ARG A 128 7.38 -2.17 -17.75
CA ARG A 128 7.86 -3.25 -16.90
C ARG A 128 8.53 -2.63 -15.67
N GLU A 129 8.03 -2.96 -14.50
CA GLU A 129 8.49 -2.39 -13.23
C GLU A 129 8.56 -3.45 -12.14
N GLY A 130 9.48 -3.27 -11.18
CA GLY A 130 9.46 -4.02 -9.93
C GLY A 130 8.36 -3.45 -9.03
N ILE A 131 7.64 -4.32 -8.36
CA ILE A 131 6.67 -3.90 -7.34
C ILE A 131 7.08 -4.44 -5.97
N TYR A 132 6.72 -3.72 -4.91
CA TYR A 132 6.94 -4.18 -3.55
C TYR A 132 6.23 -5.52 -3.33
N SER A 133 6.90 -6.43 -2.61
CA SER A 133 6.38 -7.78 -2.39
C SER A 133 5.11 -7.76 -1.54
N PRO A 134 3.94 -8.14 -2.08
CA PRO A 134 2.71 -8.22 -1.28
C PRO A 134 2.80 -9.34 -0.22
N ILE A 135 3.70 -10.30 -0.38
CA ILE A 135 4.00 -11.30 0.66
C ILE A 135 4.66 -10.62 1.86
N THR A 136 5.67 -9.77 1.63
CA THR A 136 6.34 -9.03 2.69
C THR A 136 5.38 -8.08 3.40
N GLN A 137 4.49 -7.44 2.65
CA GLN A 137 3.44 -6.60 3.20
C GLN A 137 2.53 -7.40 4.14
N ASN A 138 1.99 -8.51 3.68
CA ASN A 138 1.11 -9.37 4.47
C ASN A 138 1.81 -9.97 5.71
N GLU A 139 3.10 -10.31 5.61
CA GLU A 139 3.86 -10.74 6.80
C GLU A 139 4.01 -9.63 7.85
N ARG A 140 4.14 -8.36 7.44
CA ARG A 140 4.11 -7.21 8.38
C ARG A 140 2.75 -7.09 9.07
N HIS A 141 1.65 -7.30 8.35
CA HIS A 141 0.31 -7.34 8.93
C HIS A 141 0.20 -8.42 10.01
N ARG A 142 0.75 -9.60 9.74
CA ARG A 142 0.78 -10.70 10.71
C ARG A 142 1.60 -10.37 11.96
N VAL A 143 2.71 -9.64 11.82
CA VAL A 143 3.52 -9.19 12.97
C VAL A 143 2.69 -8.30 13.89
N VAL A 144 1.91 -7.36 13.35
CA VAL A 144 1.01 -6.50 14.14
C VAL A 144 -0.08 -7.33 14.83
N ILE A 145 -0.75 -8.23 14.10
CA ILE A 145 -1.73 -9.17 14.68
C ILE A 145 -1.13 -9.95 15.84
N LYS A 146 0.07 -10.51 15.63
CA LYS A 146 0.79 -11.28 16.64
C LYS A 146 1.05 -10.45 17.90
N GLY A 147 1.56 -9.24 17.73
CA GLY A 147 1.86 -8.33 18.85
C GLY A 147 0.62 -8.01 19.68
N ILE A 148 -0.52 -7.71 19.04
CA ILE A 148 -1.79 -7.45 19.71
C ILE A 148 -2.27 -8.68 20.49
N ARG A 149 -2.25 -9.85 19.84
CA ARG A 149 -2.72 -11.10 20.44
C ARG A 149 -1.84 -11.58 21.59
N GLU A 150 -0.53 -11.33 21.53
CA GLU A 150 0.41 -11.69 22.60
C GLU A 150 0.19 -10.88 23.88
N LYS A 151 -0.18 -9.60 23.77
CA LYS A 151 -0.40 -8.71 24.90
C LYS A 151 -1.54 -9.16 25.81
N GLU A 152 -2.51 -9.87 25.26
CA GLU A 152 -3.67 -10.40 25.99
C GLU A 152 -3.41 -11.75 26.66
N LYS A 153 -2.20 -12.30 26.53
CA LYS A 153 -1.89 -13.66 26.99
C LYS A 153 -0.90 -13.67 28.16
N GLY A 154 -1.19 -14.48 29.16
CA GLY A 154 -0.22 -14.82 30.21
C GLY A 154 0.96 -15.63 29.62
N PHE A 155 2.05 -15.70 30.37
CA PHE A 155 3.33 -16.26 29.91
C PHE A 155 3.22 -17.65 29.24
N ILE A 156 2.53 -18.60 29.87
CA ILE A 156 2.38 -19.98 29.34
C ILE A 156 1.52 -19.97 28.08
N ALA A 157 0.39 -19.27 28.08
CA ALA A 157 -0.49 -19.16 26.93
C ALA A 157 0.21 -18.49 25.72
N LYS A 158 1.11 -17.54 25.97
CA LYS A 158 1.93 -16.88 24.94
C LYS A 158 2.90 -17.87 24.29
N LEU A 159 3.52 -18.77 25.03
CA LEU A 159 4.41 -19.78 24.47
C LEU A 159 3.67 -20.71 23.49
N PHE A 160 2.49 -21.19 23.88
CA PHE A 160 1.64 -22.02 23.01
C PHE A 160 1.16 -21.23 21.79
N PHE A 161 0.69 -20.01 21.99
CA PHE A 161 0.26 -19.14 20.90
C PHE A 161 1.36 -18.93 19.87
N ASN A 162 2.58 -18.62 20.30
CA ASN A 162 3.72 -18.40 19.42
C ASN A 162 4.11 -19.66 18.64
N LYS A 163 4.03 -20.82 19.26
CA LYS A 163 4.31 -22.11 18.61
C LYS A 163 3.35 -22.39 17.45
N TYR A 164 2.07 -22.02 17.60
CA TYR A 164 1.03 -22.35 16.62
C TYR A 164 0.59 -21.15 15.76
N PHE A 165 1.18 -19.98 15.99
CA PHE A 165 0.77 -18.75 15.28
C PHE A 165 0.79 -18.92 13.77
N ASP A 166 1.88 -19.44 13.21
CA ASP A 166 2.06 -19.58 11.77
C ASP A 166 1.10 -20.61 11.15
N SER A 167 0.66 -21.60 11.91
CA SER A 167 -0.33 -22.56 11.45
C SER A 167 -1.75 -22.04 11.54
N ASN A 168 -2.02 -21.13 12.45
CA ASN A 168 -3.36 -20.57 12.69
C ASN A 168 -3.61 -19.33 11.83
N TYR A 169 -2.65 -18.39 11.76
CA TYR A 169 -2.77 -17.16 10.98
C TYR A 169 -2.11 -17.30 9.61
N VAL A 170 -2.87 -17.71 8.62
CA VAL A 170 -2.38 -18.04 7.26
C VAL A 170 -2.39 -16.80 6.37
N PRO A 171 -1.23 -16.33 5.89
CA PRO A 171 -1.18 -15.22 4.96
C PRO A 171 -1.56 -15.65 3.55
N ILE A 172 -2.40 -14.86 2.87
CA ILE A 172 -2.80 -15.07 1.49
C ILE A 172 -2.72 -13.75 0.73
N VAL A 173 -2.10 -13.75 -0.44
CA VAL A 173 -2.18 -12.66 -1.41
C VAL A 173 -3.17 -13.06 -2.50
N VAL A 174 -4.20 -12.25 -2.68
CA VAL A 174 -5.24 -12.49 -3.68
C VAL A 174 -5.10 -11.51 -4.83
N LEU A 175 -4.80 -12.02 -6.02
CA LEU A 175 -4.86 -11.25 -7.26
C LEU A 175 -6.33 -11.14 -7.68
N ALA A 176 -6.92 -10.01 -7.35
CA ALA A 176 -8.36 -9.78 -7.48
C ALA A 176 -8.80 -9.37 -8.89
N ASN A 177 -7.88 -8.91 -9.75
CA ASN A 177 -8.19 -8.58 -11.12
C ASN A 177 -8.30 -9.85 -11.98
N PRO A 178 -9.46 -10.14 -12.58
CA PRO A 178 -9.63 -11.36 -13.37
C PRO A 178 -8.76 -11.43 -14.63
N LYS A 179 -8.25 -10.27 -15.09
CA LYS A 179 -7.39 -10.17 -16.28
C LYS A 179 -5.90 -10.30 -15.96
N THR A 180 -5.52 -10.34 -14.67
CA THR A 180 -4.12 -10.49 -14.29
C THR A 180 -3.64 -11.91 -14.56
N ILE A 181 -2.51 -12.04 -15.24
CA ILE A 181 -1.82 -13.30 -15.47
C ILE A 181 -0.67 -13.41 -14.48
N LEU A 182 -0.68 -14.48 -13.66
CA LEU A 182 0.42 -14.79 -12.75
C LEU A 182 1.40 -15.77 -13.39
N ASN A 183 2.65 -15.36 -13.53
CA ASN A 183 3.76 -16.23 -13.86
C ASN A 183 4.64 -16.45 -12.60
N ALA A 184 4.39 -17.52 -11.88
CA ALA A 184 5.14 -17.93 -10.70
C ALA A 184 5.88 -19.27 -10.92
N ARG A 185 6.26 -19.58 -12.18
CA ARG A 185 6.89 -20.86 -12.52
C ARG A 185 8.19 -21.08 -11.74
N TYR A 186 9.00 -20.04 -11.62
CA TYR A 186 10.31 -20.10 -10.97
C TYR A 186 10.30 -19.56 -9.54
N ALA A 187 9.16 -19.11 -9.05
CA ALA A 187 9.02 -18.59 -7.69
C ALA A 187 9.36 -19.64 -6.63
N PRO A 188 9.93 -19.25 -5.48
CA PRO A 188 10.06 -20.11 -4.31
C PRO A 188 8.71 -20.72 -3.93
N LYS A 189 8.74 -22.00 -3.48
CA LYS A 189 7.50 -22.74 -3.20
C LYS A 189 6.64 -22.11 -2.10
N ASP A 190 7.27 -21.57 -1.09
CA ASP A 190 6.64 -20.89 0.04
C ASP A 190 5.94 -19.59 -0.38
N ILE A 191 6.52 -18.84 -1.31
CA ILE A 191 5.91 -17.64 -1.92
C ILE A 191 4.75 -18.05 -2.84
N LYS A 192 5.02 -18.98 -3.77
CA LYS A 192 4.01 -19.43 -4.74
C LYS A 192 2.76 -19.99 -4.07
N SER A 193 2.89 -20.67 -2.95
CA SER A 193 1.77 -21.27 -2.22
C SER A 193 0.86 -20.25 -1.53
N LYS A 194 1.30 -19.00 -1.39
CA LYS A 194 0.55 -17.92 -0.74
C LYS A 194 -0.14 -16.97 -1.73
N ILE A 195 0.06 -17.15 -3.04
CA ILE A 195 -0.51 -16.26 -4.06
C ILE A 195 -1.56 -17.02 -4.84
N ILE A 196 -2.78 -16.50 -4.85
CA ILE A 196 -3.91 -17.08 -5.56
C ILE A 196 -4.71 -16.03 -6.31
N ARG A 197 -5.61 -16.46 -7.18
CA ARG A 197 -6.61 -15.60 -7.81
C ARG A 197 -7.88 -15.58 -6.96
N ALA A 198 -8.70 -14.54 -7.12
CA ALA A 198 -9.95 -14.43 -6.36
C ALA A 198 -10.88 -15.64 -6.55
N ASP A 199 -11.01 -16.15 -7.77
CA ASP A 199 -11.83 -17.33 -8.11
C ASP A 199 -11.31 -18.65 -7.47
N GLN A 200 -10.11 -18.65 -6.92
CA GLN A 200 -9.50 -19.80 -6.21
C GLN A 200 -9.60 -19.70 -4.68
N LEU A 201 -9.99 -18.53 -4.16
CA LEU A 201 -9.94 -18.21 -2.73
C LEU A 201 -10.73 -19.19 -1.87
N VAL A 202 -11.98 -19.41 -2.22
CA VAL A 202 -12.87 -20.30 -1.44
C VAL A 202 -12.35 -21.74 -1.44
N LYS A 203 -11.89 -22.21 -2.61
CA LYS A 203 -11.29 -23.55 -2.70
C LYS A 203 -10.03 -23.65 -1.86
N PHE A 204 -9.18 -22.64 -1.90
CA PHE A 204 -7.94 -22.59 -1.11
C PHE A 204 -8.25 -22.69 0.38
N ILE A 205 -9.18 -21.88 0.90
CA ILE A 205 -9.59 -21.91 2.31
C ILE A 205 -10.12 -23.31 2.68
N LYS A 206 -11.00 -23.90 1.87
CA LYS A 206 -11.53 -25.27 2.10
C LYS A 206 -10.43 -26.32 2.17
N ASP A 207 -9.50 -26.28 1.22
CA ASP A 207 -8.39 -27.23 1.14
C ASP A 207 -7.40 -27.08 2.34
N MET A 208 -7.19 -25.84 2.81
CA MET A 208 -6.33 -25.54 3.97
C MET A 208 -6.99 -25.98 5.28
N ASP A 209 -8.28 -25.71 5.44
CA ASP A 209 -9.03 -26.15 6.63
C ASP A 209 -9.13 -27.67 6.72
N ALA A 210 -9.37 -28.34 5.58
CA ALA A 210 -9.43 -29.81 5.53
C ALA A 210 -8.10 -30.50 5.92
N LYS A 211 -6.98 -29.81 5.75
CA LYS A 211 -5.63 -30.30 6.14
C LYS A 211 -5.23 -29.88 7.54
N SER A 212 -6.09 -29.17 8.26
CA SER A 212 -5.77 -28.69 9.61
C SER A 212 -6.07 -29.74 10.67
N ASP A 213 -5.08 -30.00 11.51
CA ASP A 213 -5.24 -30.82 12.72
C ASP A 213 -5.83 -30.00 13.90
N ASN A 214 -6.08 -28.70 13.72
CA ASN A 214 -6.68 -27.88 14.76
C ASN A 214 -8.06 -28.40 15.14
N GLU A 215 -8.43 -28.25 16.40
CA GLU A 215 -9.80 -28.45 16.85
C GLU A 215 -10.72 -27.41 16.20
N ASN A 216 -12.01 -27.75 16.07
CA ASN A 216 -12.99 -26.81 15.56
C ASN A 216 -13.33 -25.76 16.62
N SER A 217 -13.12 -24.51 16.32
CA SER A 217 -13.70 -23.42 17.09
C SER A 217 -15.23 -23.41 16.97
N SER A 218 -15.89 -23.14 18.09
CA SER A 218 -17.33 -22.88 18.09
C SER A 218 -17.62 -21.53 17.41
N VAL A 219 -18.87 -21.31 17.02
CA VAL A 219 -19.30 -20.03 16.46
C VAL A 219 -19.07 -18.88 17.45
N SER A 220 -19.33 -19.11 18.75
CA SER A 220 -19.11 -18.12 19.79
C SER A 220 -17.65 -17.75 19.96
N GLU A 221 -16.70 -18.69 19.81
CA GLU A 221 -15.27 -18.41 19.85
C GLU A 221 -14.83 -17.59 18.63
N MET A 222 -15.35 -17.92 17.46
CA MET A 222 -15.09 -17.15 16.24
C MET A 222 -15.64 -15.72 16.36
N GLU A 223 -16.87 -15.54 16.87
CA GLU A 223 -17.48 -14.24 17.12
C GLU A 223 -16.67 -13.43 18.16
N SER A 224 -16.25 -14.07 19.25
CA SER A 224 -15.42 -13.43 20.29
C SER A 224 -14.07 -12.97 19.74
N LEU A 225 -13.44 -13.77 18.87
CA LEU A 225 -12.19 -13.40 18.22
C LEU A 225 -12.37 -12.23 17.23
N ALA A 226 -13.44 -12.26 16.44
CA ALA A 226 -13.78 -11.17 15.54
C ALA A 226 -14.04 -9.87 16.30
N GLN A 227 -14.85 -9.94 17.38
CA GLN A 227 -15.13 -8.78 18.23
C GLN A 227 -13.86 -8.21 18.86
N PHE A 228 -12.95 -9.08 19.32
CA PHE A 228 -11.64 -8.63 19.83
C PHE A 228 -10.88 -7.76 18.80
N PHE A 229 -10.85 -8.14 17.52
CA PHE A 229 -10.21 -7.33 16.51
C PHE A 229 -10.98 -6.06 16.18
N LEU A 230 -12.31 -6.09 16.22
CA LEU A 230 -13.15 -4.90 16.05
C LEU A 230 -12.93 -3.88 17.17
N ASP A 231 -12.79 -4.33 18.41
CA ASP A 231 -12.51 -3.47 19.56
C ASP A 231 -11.12 -2.80 19.50
N LYS A 232 -10.20 -3.37 18.73
CA LYS A 232 -8.85 -2.83 18.48
C LYS A 232 -8.74 -2.06 17.15
N ASN A 233 -9.81 -2.07 16.34
CA ASN A 233 -9.82 -1.37 15.07
C ASN A 233 -9.87 0.13 15.26
N ILE A 234 -8.96 0.85 14.59
CA ILE A 234 -8.92 2.32 14.55
C ILE A 234 -9.64 2.78 13.30
N SER A 235 -10.88 3.25 13.43
CA SER A 235 -11.76 3.61 12.32
C SER A 235 -11.61 5.05 11.83
N ASP A 236 -11.06 5.97 12.64
CA ASP A 236 -10.89 7.36 12.22
C ASP A 236 -9.45 7.62 11.73
N ARG A 237 -9.30 7.63 10.43
CA ARG A 237 -8.05 7.94 9.73
C ARG A 237 -8.20 9.16 8.83
N SER A 238 -8.89 10.18 9.32
CA SER A 238 -9.13 11.45 8.60
C SER A 238 -7.86 12.17 8.13
N ASP A 239 -6.70 11.80 8.67
CA ASP A 239 -5.39 12.38 8.33
C ASP A 239 -4.97 12.17 6.87
N TYR A 240 -5.48 11.15 6.18
CA TYR A 240 -5.12 10.90 4.78
C TYR A 240 -5.55 12.01 3.82
N VAL A 241 -6.68 12.64 4.12
CA VAL A 241 -7.23 13.74 3.31
C VAL A 241 -6.67 15.10 3.75
N ARG A 242 -6.17 15.18 5.00
CA ARG A 242 -5.64 16.43 5.59
C ARG A 242 -4.55 17.05 4.73
N LYS A 243 -3.57 16.27 4.28
CA LYS A 243 -2.49 16.73 3.40
C LYS A 243 -3.01 17.48 2.17
N TYR A 244 -4.04 16.94 1.52
CA TYR A 244 -4.63 17.54 0.32
C TYR A 244 -5.45 18.77 0.63
N ARG A 245 -6.10 18.82 1.80
CA ARG A 245 -6.80 20.04 2.28
C ARG A 245 -5.82 21.17 2.55
N GLU A 246 -4.71 20.89 3.22
CA GLU A 246 -3.65 21.87 3.50
C GLU A 246 -3.00 22.39 2.20
N MET A 247 -2.73 21.50 1.23
CA MET A 247 -2.25 21.89 -0.09
C MET A 247 -3.23 22.80 -0.82
N LEU A 248 -4.52 22.51 -0.77
CA LEU A 248 -5.55 23.35 -1.40
C LEU A 248 -5.59 24.73 -0.77
N GLN A 249 -5.60 24.81 0.57
CA GLN A 249 -5.58 26.08 1.31
C GLN A 249 -4.34 26.92 0.99
N SER A 250 -3.17 26.30 0.82
CA SER A 250 -1.94 27.02 0.48
C SER A 250 -1.98 27.60 -0.94
N VAL A 251 -2.64 26.93 -1.88
CA VAL A 251 -2.85 27.44 -3.24
C VAL A 251 -3.84 28.59 -3.25
N GLU A 252 -4.96 28.47 -2.52
CA GLU A 252 -5.97 29.53 -2.40
C GLU A 252 -5.40 30.80 -1.72
N SER A 253 -4.52 30.66 -0.75
CA SER A 253 -3.86 31.80 -0.06
C SER A 253 -2.84 32.49 -0.96
N ALA A 254 -2.16 31.75 -1.85
CA ALA A 254 -1.23 32.34 -2.81
C ALA A 254 -1.94 33.15 -3.90
N ASP A 255 -3.11 32.70 -4.36
CA ASP A 255 -3.93 33.38 -5.37
C ASP A 255 -4.59 34.68 -4.83
N GLN A 256 -4.77 34.80 -3.51
CA GLN A 256 -5.35 36.00 -2.88
C GLN A 256 -4.30 37.07 -2.55
N GLY A 257 -3.02 36.80 -2.75
CA GLY A 257 -1.88 37.66 -2.40
C GLY A 257 -1.36 38.59 -3.51
N GLU A 258 -1.82 38.46 -4.75
CA GLU A 258 -1.39 39.32 -5.87
C GLU A 258 -2.50 40.26 -6.33
N GLU A 259 -2.71 41.38 -5.61
CA GLU A 259 -3.17 42.61 -6.26
C GLU A 259 -1.98 43.24 -6.98
N PRO A 260 -2.08 43.57 -8.27
CA PRO A 260 -1.00 44.25 -8.98
C PRO A 260 -0.94 45.70 -8.51
N GLN A 261 0.01 46.02 -7.64
CA GLN A 261 0.40 47.41 -7.41
C GLN A 261 1.09 47.94 -8.67
N SER A 262 0.47 48.91 -9.26
CA SER A 262 0.93 49.72 -10.39
C SER A 262 2.33 50.24 -10.16
N ALA A 263 3.17 50.06 -11.14
CA ALA A 263 4.49 50.62 -11.26
C ALA A 263 4.47 52.15 -11.19
N ASN A 264 5.33 52.70 -10.34
CA ASN A 264 5.89 54.03 -10.53
C ASN A 264 7.40 53.89 -10.63
N GLU A 265 7.89 54.26 -11.80
CA GLU A 265 9.31 54.48 -12.05
C GLU A 265 9.82 55.67 -11.24
N SER A 266 10.95 55.53 -10.59
CA SER A 266 12.07 56.50 -10.65
C SER A 266 13.22 56.12 -9.76
N ASP A 267 14.43 56.16 -10.37
CA ASP A 267 15.77 56.48 -9.90
C ASP A 267 16.57 55.49 -9.05
N ILE A 268 17.52 54.83 -9.74
CA ILE A 268 19.02 55.01 -9.80
C ILE A 268 19.75 55.11 -8.42
N SER A 269 20.56 54.18 -8.14
CA SER A 269 22.05 54.18 -8.01
C SER A 269 22.58 53.25 -6.93
N GLN A 270 23.46 52.36 -7.36
CA GLN A 270 24.86 52.10 -7.00
C GLN A 270 25.25 51.65 -5.57
N GLU A 271 26.09 50.60 -5.65
CA GLU A 271 27.25 50.22 -4.77
C GLU A 271 26.90 49.45 -3.49
N ALA A 272 27.53 48.39 -3.18
CA ALA A 272 28.79 47.72 -3.26
C ALA A 272 28.86 46.59 -2.25
N ALA A 273 29.38 45.49 -2.72
CA ALA A 273 30.34 44.55 -2.12
C ALA A 273 30.36 44.21 -0.62
N ALA A 274 30.48 42.91 -0.41
CA ALA A 274 31.37 42.19 0.48
C ALA A 274 30.93 41.89 1.92
N LYS A 275 30.85 40.62 2.23
CA LYS A 275 31.67 39.77 3.10
C LYS A 275 30.88 38.70 3.79
N ALA A 276 31.31 37.47 3.56
CA ALA A 276 31.15 36.39 4.53
C ALA A 276 32.13 36.62 5.70
N PRO A 277 31.89 36.07 6.88
CA PRO A 277 32.69 34.91 7.27
C PRO A 277 31.92 33.85 8.08
N GLU A 278 32.33 32.61 7.82
CA GLU A 278 32.84 31.52 8.69
C GLU A 278 32.13 31.17 10.00
N SER A 279 31.69 29.88 9.96
CA SER A 279 31.86 28.80 10.94
C SER A 279 31.76 29.07 12.46
N VAL A 280 31.04 28.23 13.13
CA VAL A 280 31.36 27.31 14.24
C VAL A 280 30.09 26.60 14.70
N GLY A 281 30.00 25.29 14.57
CA GLY A 281 30.17 24.29 15.62
C GLY A 281 28.88 23.81 16.25
N ASP A 282 28.46 22.61 15.85
CA ASP A 282 28.12 21.45 16.68
C ASP A 282 27.02 21.56 17.77
N GLN A 283 25.99 20.80 17.65
CA GLN A 283 25.50 19.69 18.48
C GLN A 283 24.02 19.47 18.38
N ASN A 284 23.71 18.26 17.87
CA ASN A 284 22.64 17.34 18.27
C ASN A 284 21.29 17.89 18.75
N ASN A 285 20.24 17.68 17.97
CA ASN A 285 19.14 16.87 18.45
C ASN A 285 18.37 16.23 17.29
N GLU A 286 18.53 14.90 17.16
CA GLU A 286 17.69 14.04 16.37
C GLU A 286 16.29 14.01 16.97
N THR A 287 15.33 14.49 16.23
CA THR A 287 13.96 13.99 16.28
C THR A 287 13.51 13.81 14.85
N SER A 288 13.87 12.66 14.31
CA SER A 288 13.28 12.15 13.08
C SER A 288 11.83 11.75 13.36
N GLU A 289 10.89 12.65 13.12
CA GLU A 289 9.52 12.24 12.85
C GLU A 289 9.52 11.55 11.48
N LYS A 290 9.59 10.21 11.52
CA LYS A 290 9.20 9.35 10.42
C LYS A 290 7.69 9.48 10.30
N LEU A 291 7.24 10.31 9.39
CA LEU A 291 5.91 10.22 8.83
C LEU A 291 5.84 8.93 8.02
N ASP A 292 5.23 7.91 8.63
CA ASP A 292 4.93 6.65 7.98
C ASP A 292 4.06 6.92 6.76
N LYS A 293 4.56 6.46 5.61
CA LYS A 293 3.81 6.42 4.35
C LYS A 293 2.62 5.49 4.56
N VAL A 294 1.46 6.07 4.51
CA VAL A 294 0.21 5.33 4.60
C VAL A 294 -0.05 4.64 3.27
N ASP A 295 -0.01 3.33 3.29
CA ASP A 295 -0.46 2.48 2.19
C ASP A 295 -1.98 2.55 2.05
N VAL A 296 -2.48 3.50 1.29
CA VAL A 296 -3.86 3.47 0.82
C VAL A 296 -3.91 2.48 -0.34
N ALA A 297 -4.49 1.32 -0.07
CA ALA A 297 -4.87 0.26 -1.01
C ALA A 297 -3.96 0.11 -2.25
N GLY A 298 -2.86 -0.59 -2.07
CA GLY A 298 -2.35 -1.46 -3.12
C GLY A 298 -1.79 -0.87 -4.39
N SER A 299 -1.11 0.25 -4.37
CA SER A 299 -0.10 0.55 -5.37
C SER A 299 0.91 1.52 -4.78
N GLU A 300 2.03 0.99 -4.31
CA GLU A 300 3.23 1.80 -4.18
C GLU A 300 3.61 2.28 -5.58
N PHE A 301 3.12 3.47 -5.94
CA PHE A 301 3.87 4.31 -6.84
C PHE A 301 4.73 5.19 -5.94
N GLU A 302 6.03 4.88 -5.89
CA GLU A 302 6.99 5.92 -5.57
C GLU A 302 6.65 7.15 -6.41
N PRO A 303 6.71 8.39 -5.87
CA PRO A 303 6.57 9.58 -6.68
C PRO A 303 7.56 9.42 -7.83
N ILE A 304 7.05 9.49 -9.06
CA ILE A 304 7.89 9.56 -10.26
C ILE A 304 8.88 10.68 -9.97
N PRO A 305 10.18 10.44 -9.92
CA PRO A 305 11.15 11.50 -9.78
C PRO A 305 10.80 12.53 -10.84
N GLN A 306 10.71 13.81 -10.48
CA GLN A 306 10.47 14.88 -11.45
C GLN A 306 11.29 14.55 -12.67
N GLU A 307 10.62 14.33 -13.83
CA GLU A 307 11.31 13.94 -15.05
C GLU A 307 12.32 15.05 -15.36
N LYS A 308 13.57 14.85 -14.89
CA LYS A 308 14.66 15.71 -15.26
C LYS A 308 14.79 15.61 -16.76
N THR A 309 14.59 16.70 -17.44
CA THR A 309 14.76 16.78 -18.89
C THR A 309 16.21 17.04 -19.25
N CYS A 310 16.70 16.36 -20.26
CA CYS A 310 18.04 16.55 -20.77
C CYS A 310 18.21 17.97 -21.34
N PRO A 311 19.12 18.81 -20.82
CA PRO A 311 19.30 20.19 -21.30
C PRO A 311 19.83 20.24 -22.74
N ARG A 312 20.33 19.11 -23.26
CA ARG A 312 20.90 19.04 -24.60
C ARG A 312 19.90 18.69 -25.70
N CYS A 313 18.86 17.89 -25.40
CA CYS A 313 17.94 17.40 -26.42
C CYS A 313 16.47 17.34 -25.95
N GLY A 314 16.14 17.82 -24.76
CA GLY A 314 14.77 17.86 -24.21
C GLY A 314 14.15 16.52 -23.82
N ASN A 315 14.83 15.39 -24.04
CA ASN A 315 14.31 14.07 -23.67
C ASN A 315 14.57 13.77 -22.18
N ALA A 316 13.83 12.86 -21.59
CA ALA A 316 13.94 12.48 -20.18
C ALA A 316 15.36 12.02 -19.82
N LEU A 317 15.81 12.35 -18.61
CA LEU A 317 17.00 11.78 -17.97
C LEU A 317 16.59 10.57 -17.15
N VAL A 318 17.28 9.45 -17.33
CA VAL A 318 17.04 8.20 -16.61
C VAL A 318 18.20 7.87 -15.68
N LEU A 319 17.88 7.42 -14.47
CA LEU A 319 18.88 6.99 -13.49
C LEU A 319 19.57 5.72 -13.98
N ARG A 320 20.91 5.69 -13.93
CA ARG A 320 21.74 4.57 -14.35
C ARG A 320 22.85 4.33 -13.36
N THR A 321 23.35 3.11 -13.28
CA THR A 321 24.53 2.75 -12.46
C THR A 321 25.72 2.49 -13.38
N ALA A 322 26.86 3.09 -13.08
CA ALA A 322 28.09 2.88 -13.84
C ALA A 322 28.62 1.45 -13.59
N THR A 323 28.86 0.72 -14.67
CA THR A 323 29.31 -0.70 -14.58
C THR A 323 30.82 -0.87 -14.75
N LYS A 324 31.56 0.18 -15.19
CA LYS A 324 33.01 0.12 -15.46
C LYS A 324 33.67 1.44 -15.14
N GLY A 325 35.01 1.41 -14.90
CA GLY A 325 35.84 2.58 -14.64
C GLY A 325 35.83 3.01 -13.15
N GLU A 326 36.45 4.15 -12.85
CA GLU A 326 36.62 4.68 -11.49
C GLU A 326 35.30 4.97 -10.75
N ARG A 327 34.18 5.05 -11.48
CA ARG A 327 32.86 5.30 -10.95
C ARG A 327 31.95 4.04 -10.93
N ALA A 328 32.52 2.85 -11.07
CA ALA A 328 31.75 1.61 -11.01
C ALA A 328 30.95 1.54 -9.69
N GLY A 329 29.64 1.23 -9.79
CA GLY A 329 28.72 1.19 -8.66
C GLY A 329 28.07 2.54 -8.29
N LYS A 330 28.51 3.68 -8.82
CA LYS A 330 27.90 4.98 -8.59
C LYS A 330 26.74 5.24 -9.56
N GLN A 331 25.73 5.95 -9.09
CA GLN A 331 24.55 6.32 -9.88
C GLN A 331 24.77 7.66 -10.61
N PHE A 332 24.16 7.82 -11.76
CA PHE A 332 24.14 9.05 -12.56
C PHE A 332 22.87 9.10 -13.42
N TYR A 333 22.46 10.31 -13.78
CA TYR A 333 21.39 10.49 -14.77
C TYR A 333 21.99 10.49 -16.17
N GLY A 334 21.48 9.62 -17.05
CA GLY A 334 21.84 9.56 -18.47
C GLY A 334 20.66 9.88 -19.37
N CYS A 335 20.89 10.55 -20.48
CA CYS A 335 19.82 10.84 -21.43
C CYS A 335 19.19 9.56 -21.98
N SER A 336 17.85 9.52 -22.03
CA SER A 336 17.08 8.38 -22.58
C SER A 336 17.35 8.16 -24.07
N SER A 337 17.78 9.18 -24.80
CA SER A 337 18.12 9.11 -26.22
C SER A 337 19.54 8.59 -26.51
N PHE A 338 20.25 8.04 -25.54
CA PHE A 338 21.53 7.39 -25.82
C PHE A 338 21.35 6.22 -26.82
N PRO A 339 22.22 6.07 -27.83
CA PRO A 339 23.50 6.74 -28.06
C PRO A 339 23.45 8.06 -28.85
N LYS A 340 22.26 8.51 -29.30
CA LYS A 340 22.10 9.75 -30.11
C LYS A 340 22.44 10.99 -29.27
N CYS A 341 22.05 11.03 -28.00
CA CYS A 341 22.44 12.05 -27.05
C CYS A 341 23.25 11.40 -25.91
N ARG A 342 24.47 11.92 -25.68
CA ARG A 342 25.41 11.37 -24.70
C ARG A 342 25.50 12.23 -23.42
N TYR A 343 24.46 13.02 -23.13
CA TYR A 343 24.42 13.83 -21.90
C TYR A 343 24.31 12.93 -20.67
N ILE A 344 25.13 13.23 -19.66
CA ILE A 344 25.10 12.60 -18.34
C ILE A 344 25.17 13.69 -17.27
N GLU A 345 24.49 13.49 -16.16
CA GLU A 345 24.52 14.31 -14.94
C GLU A 345 24.88 13.40 -13.77
N ASN A 346 26.00 13.68 -13.11
CA ASN A 346 26.44 12.89 -11.97
C ASN A 346 25.59 13.25 -10.73
N ILE A 347 25.36 12.26 -9.88
CA ILE A 347 24.79 12.41 -8.54
C ILE A 347 25.97 12.28 -7.59
N ASP A 348 26.29 13.36 -6.89
CA ASP A 348 27.36 13.39 -5.88
C ASP A 348 26.90 12.75 -4.56
#